data_92c3b9fdb50eb192a5d0630a66974a43
#
_entry.id   92c3b9fdb50eb192a5d0630a66974a43
#
_cell.length_a   1.000
_cell.length_b   1.000
_cell.length_c   1.000
_cell.angle_alpha   90.00
_cell.angle_beta   90.00
_cell.angle_gamma   90.00
#
_symmetry.space_group_name_H-M   'P 1'
#
loop_
_entity.id
_entity.type
_entity.pdbx_description
1 polymer ?
#
loop_
_entity_poly.entity_id
_entity_poly.type
_entity_poly.pdbx_seq_one_letter_code
_entity_poly.pdbx_strand_id
1 'polypeptide(L)'
;MAKAADVYFQLDPWKVIEQGFDPAYARVSESIFSLGNESIGVRGCFDEGGHVDSLRGAYTNGIYDMEKLSRSYKGIIDKTHFMIPSAEWLMTTISVDGETLDLGQSQFSDFTRELDLRAGTLTRRFLWTTKSGKQIRLTFLRF
;
A
#
# COMPACT_ATOMS: atom_id res chain seq x y z
N MET A 1 -17.02 -18.22 -7.56
CA MET A 1 -15.97 -17.18 -7.59
C MET A 1 -16.18 -16.31 -6.36
N ALA A 2 -15.26 -16.30 -5.40
CA ALA A 2 -15.37 -15.42 -4.24
C ALA A 2 -15.40 -13.97 -4.71
N LYS A 3 -16.20 -13.13 -4.07
CA LYS A 3 -16.20 -11.70 -4.38
C LYS A 3 -14.87 -11.10 -3.89
N ALA A 4 -14.33 -10.11 -4.60
CA ALA A 4 -13.08 -9.43 -4.18
C ALA A 4 -13.16 -8.94 -2.73
N ALA A 5 -14.34 -8.52 -2.26
CA ALA A 5 -14.59 -8.13 -0.88
C ALA A 5 -14.34 -9.25 0.15
N ASP A 6 -14.55 -10.51 -0.21
CA ASP A 6 -14.39 -11.64 0.72
C ASP A 6 -12.91 -11.86 1.10
N VAL A 7 -11.98 -11.31 0.31
CA VAL A 7 -10.53 -11.36 0.59
C VAL A 7 -10.13 -10.33 1.64
N TYR A 8 -10.83 -9.19 1.70
CA TYR A 8 -10.42 -8.04 2.51
C TYR A 8 -11.16 -7.92 3.84
N PHE A 9 -12.38 -8.47 3.94
CA PHE A 9 -13.25 -8.18 5.06
C PHE A 9 -13.46 -9.40 5.96
N GLN A 10 -12.62 -9.51 6.98
CA GLN A 10 -13.07 -10.14 8.19
C GLN A 10 -13.95 -9.12 8.96
N LEU A 11 -15.07 -9.61 9.51
CA LEU A 11 -16.02 -8.76 10.24
C LEU A 11 -15.40 -8.34 11.58
N ASP A 12 -14.76 -7.18 11.58
CA ASP A 12 -14.30 -6.48 12.76
C ASP A 12 -14.78 -5.03 12.71
N PRO A 13 -15.42 -4.49 13.76
CA PRO A 13 -15.97 -3.12 13.73
C PRO A 13 -14.90 -2.02 13.67
N TRP A 14 -13.64 -2.35 13.98
CA TRP A 14 -12.54 -1.37 14.09
C TRP A 14 -11.31 -1.71 13.28
N LYS A 15 -11.34 -2.81 12.56
CA LYS A 15 -10.19 -3.27 11.79
C LYS A 15 -10.57 -3.65 10.38
N VAL A 16 -9.67 -3.36 9.46
CA VAL A 16 -9.68 -3.94 8.12
C VAL A 16 -8.55 -4.95 8.06
N ILE A 17 -8.90 -6.21 7.80
CA ILE A 17 -7.93 -7.31 7.84
C ILE A 17 -7.89 -8.01 6.49
N GLU A 18 -6.70 -8.12 5.92
CA GLU A 18 -6.39 -8.92 4.73
C GLU A 18 -5.59 -10.14 5.17
N GLN A 19 -6.06 -11.33 4.79
CA GLN A 19 -5.33 -12.58 4.99
C GLN A 19 -4.92 -13.15 3.64
N GLY A 20 -3.62 -13.41 3.50
CA GLY A 20 -3.04 -13.73 2.21
C GLY A 20 -2.81 -12.47 1.36
N PHE A 21 -2.08 -12.62 0.28
CA PHE A 21 -1.80 -11.56 -0.66
C PHE A 21 -2.01 -12.07 -2.09
N ASP A 22 -2.86 -11.35 -2.84
CA ASP A 22 -3.07 -11.60 -4.26
C ASP A 22 -2.56 -10.38 -5.05
N PRO A 23 -1.50 -10.53 -5.87
CA PRO A 23 -0.96 -9.44 -6.68
C PRO A 23 -2.00 -8.78 -7.61
N ALA A 24 -3.02 -9.51 -8.04
CA ALA A 24 -4.09 -8.97 -8.90
C ALA A 24 -4.91 -7.86 -8.23
N TYR A 25 -4.93 -7.83 -6.90
CA TYR A 25 -5.64 -6.83 -6.09
C TYR A 25 -4.72 -5.82 -5.41
N ALA A 26 -3.44 -5.79 -5.74
CA ALA A 26 -2.46 -4.93 -5.08
C ALA A 26 -2.88 -3.46 -5.04
N ARG A 27 -3.34 -2.88 -6.16
CA ARG A 27 -3.80 -1.48 -6.21
C ARG A 27 -5.03 -1.20 -5.37
N VAL A 28 -5.94 -2.16 -5.26
CA VAL A 28 -7.14 -2.05 -4.41
C VAL A 28 -6.74 -2.08 -2.95
N SER A 29 -5.89 -3.03 -2.58
CA SER A 29 -5.34 -3.14 -1.22
C SER A 29 -4.57 -1.88 -0.82
N GLU A 30 -3.74 -1.32 -1.69
CA GLU A 30 -3.04 -0.05 -1.43
C GLU A 30 -3.99 1.10 -1.09
N SER A 31 -5.15 1.14 -1.71
CA SER A 31 -6.16 2.18 -1.46
C SER A 31 -6.87 1.94 -0.13
N ILE A 32 -7.23 0.70 0.17
CA ILE A 32 -7.94 0.33 1.41
C ILE A 32 -7.04 0.53 2.63
N PHE A 33 -5.77 0.15 2.55
CA PHE A 33 -4.81 0.22 3.65
C PHE A 33 -4.00 1.53 3.67
N SER A 34 -4.55 2.61 3.12
CA SER A 34 -3.97 3.95 3.23
C SER A 34 -4.02 4.45 4.66
N LEU A 35 -3.01 5.20 5.06
CA LEU A 35 -2.89 5.83 6.37
C LEU A 35 -2.59 7.31 6.20
N GLY A 36 -3.12 8.14 7.07
CA GLY A 36 -2.84 9.58 7.02
C GLY A 36 -3.38 10.34 8.21
N ASN A 37 -2.91 11.55 8.32
CA ASN A 37 -3.38 12.55 9.27
C ASN A 37 -3.68 13.86 8.53
N GLU A 38 -3.85 14.95 9.26
CA GLU A 38 -4.13 16.29 8.70
C GLU A 38 -3.03 16.85 7.81
N SER A 39 -1.78 16.35 7.96
CA SER A 39 -0.60 16.91 7.29
C SER A 39 -0.07 16.01 6.18
N ILE A 40 -0.10 14.70 6.35
CA ILE A 40 0.49 13.72 5.44
C ILE A 40 -0.44 12.53 5.25
N GLY A 41 -0.43 11.98 4.03
CA GLY A 41 -1.10 10.73 3.72
C GLY A 41 -0.21 9.82 2.89
N VAL A 42 -0.28 8.52 3.15
CA VAL A 42 0.46 7.50 2.41
C VAL A 42 -0.47 6.37 1.97
N ARG A 43 -0.24 5.88 0.78
CA ARG A 43 -0.95 4.68 0.31
C ARG A 43 -0.42 3.44 1.01
N GLY A 44 -1.25 2.42 1.09
CA GLY A 44 -0.88 1.13 1.70
C GLY A 44 0.05 0.26 0.84
N CYS A 45 0.94 0.86 0.03
CA CYS A 45 1.94 0.13 -0.74
C CYS A 45 2.96 -0.56 0.17
N PHE A 46 3.69 -1.53 -0.38
CA PHE A 46 4.75 -2.20 0.36
C PHE A 46 5.97 -1.29 0.51
N ASP A 47 6.59 -1.32 1.69
CA ASP A 47 7.78 -0.52 1.99
C ASP A 47 8.98 -0.96 1.14
N GLU A 48 9.13 -2.26 0.95
CA GLU A 48 10.24 -2.86 0.22
C GLU A 48 10.20 -2.66 -1.30
N GLY A 49 9.09 -2.18 -1.84
CA GLY A 49 8.91 -2.09 -3.29
C GLY A 49 8.70 -3.45 -3.94
N GLY A 50 9.21 -3.64 -5.16
CA GLY A 50 9.22 -4.92 -5.88
C GLY A 50 8.36 -4.96 -7.14
N HIS A 51 8.21 -6.16 -7.71
CA HIS A 51 7.52 -6.42 -8.99
C HIS A 51 5.99 -6.55 -8.86
N VAL A 52 5.41 -5.88 -7.88
CA VAL A 52 3.96 -5.81 -7.72
C VAL A 52 3.43 -4.58 -8.44
N ASP A 53 2.31 -4.71 -9.16
CA ASP A 53 1.64 -3.57 -9.78
C ASP A 53 1.12 -2.61 -8.70
N SER A 54 1.79 -1.47 -8.55
CA SER A 54 1.63 -0.53 -7.45
C SER A 54 1.45 0.89 -7.96
N LEU A 55 0.52 1.62 -7.33
CA LEU A 55 0.37 3.07 -7.47
C LEU A 55 0.89 3.74 -6.21
N ARG A 56 2.17 3.59 -5.95
CA ARG A 56 2.83 4.20 -4.79
C ARG A 56 2.48 5.68 -4.69
N GLY A 57 2.35 6.17 -3.47
CA GLY A 57 2.06 7.58 -3.26
C GLY A 57 2.17 7.98 -1.80
N ALA A 58 2.89 9.07 -1.59
CA ALA A 58 2.93 9.82 -0.35
C ALA A 58 2.57 11.26 -0.68
N TYR A 59 1.74 11.87 0.14
CA TYR A 59 1.16 13.19 -0.15
C TYR A 59 1.30 14.08 1.07
N THR A 60 1.62 15.34 0.83
CA THR A 60 1.59 16.39 1.86
C THR A 60 0.38 17.27 1.61
N ASN A 61 -0.41 17.50 2.63
CA ASN A 61 -1.60 18.35 2.52
C ASN A 61 -1.22 19.80 2.13
N GLY A 62 -2.07 20.41 1.32
CA GLY A 62 -1.88 21.80 0.90
C GLY A 62 -0.95 21.98 -0.31
N ILE A 63 -0.35 20.92 -0.83
CA ILE A 63 0.49 20.99 -2.04
C ILE A 63 -0.30 20.50 -3.25
N TYR A 64 -0.71 21.45 -4.09
CA TYR A 64 -1.51 21.21 -5.28
C TYR A 64 -0.89 21.91 -6.47
N ASP A 65 -1.09 21.33 -7.64
CA ASP A 65 -0.83 21.97 -8.93
C ASP A 65 -2.14 22.10 -9.70
N MET A 66 -2.11 22.87 -10.76
CA MET A 66 -3.26 23.18 -11.56
C MET A 66 -2.93 23.05 -13.04
N GLU A 67 -3.67 22.24 -13.75
CA GLU A 67 -3.51 22.02 -15.18
C GLU A 67 -4.75 22.47 -15.94
N LYS A 68 -4.52 23.07 -17.12
CA LYS A 68 -5.61 23.41 -18.03
C LYS A 68 -6.07 22.15 -18.76
N LEU A 69 -7.37 21.89 -18.74
CA LEU A 69 -7.93 20.76 -19.46
C LEU A 69 -7.79 20.94 -20.98
N SER A 70 -7.35 19.88 -21.66
CA SER A 70 -7.19 19.86 -23.12
C SER A 70 -8.54 19.96 -23.86
N ARG A 71 -9.64 19.61 -23.18
CA ARG A 71 -11.01 19.75 -23.68
C ARG A 71 -11.87 20.38 -22.61
N SER A 72 -12.37 21.56 -22.89
CA SER A 72 -13.38 22.24 -22.05
C SER A 72 -14.76 21.98 -22.65
N TYR A 73 -15.68 21.53 -21.83
CA TYR A 73 -17.11 21.47 -22.17
C TYR A 73 -17.82 22.71 -21.62
N LYS A 74 -18.80 23.22 -22.36
CA LYS A 74 -19.57 24.39 -21.94
C LYS A 74 -20.19 24.17 -20.55
N GLY A 75 -19.81 24.99 -19.58
CA GLY A 75 -20.27 24.91 -18.20
C GLY A 75 -19.38 24.07 -17.27
N ILE A 76 -18.27 23.51 -17.75
CA ILE A 76 -17.28 22.82 -16.93
C ILE A 76 -16.04 23.69 -16.77
N ILE A 77 -15.43 23.62 -15.59
CA ILE A 77 -14.19 24.34 -15.26
C ILE A 77 -13.11 23.94 -16.27
N ASP A 78 -12.39 24.90 -16.81
CA ASP A 78 -11.31 24.70 -17.79
C ASP A 78 -9.98 24.28 -17.16
N LYS A 79 -9.93 24.19 -15.84
CA LYS A 79 -8.74 23.82 -15.05
C LYS A 79 -9.06 22.73 -14.07
N THR A 80 -8.13 21.79 -13.88
CA THR A 80 -8.21 20.78 -12.82
C THR A 80 -7.11 21.01 -11.81
N HIS A 81 -7.44 20.85 -10.53
CA HIS A 81 -6.49 20.83 -9.43
C HIS A 81 -6.18 19.40 -9.08
N PHE A 82 -4.92 19.09 -8.86
CA PHE A 82 -4.50 17.78 -8.39
C PHE A 82 -3.44 17.93 -7.30
N MET A 83 -3.47 16.98 -6.36
CA MET A 83 -2.47 16.90 -5.31
C MET A 83 -1.16 16.38 -5.87
N ILE A 84 -0.07 17.05 -5.57
CA ILE A 84 1.27 16.62 -6.00
C ILE A 84 1.75 15.54 -5.04
N PRO A 85 2.22 14.37 -5.54
CA PRO A 85 2.87 13.40 -4.69
C PRO A 85 4.18 13.97 -4.13
N SER A 86 4.43 13.73 -2.86
CA SER A 86 5.71 14.07 -2.23
C SER A 86 6.81 13.10 -2.64
N ALA A 87 8.04 13.34 -2.18
CA ALA A 87 9.13 12.39 -2.36
C ALA A 87 8.78 11.03 -1.75
N GLU A 88 9.24 9.95 -2.38
CA GLU A 88 9.03 8.56 -1.92
C GLU A 88 9.99 8.27 -0.75
N TRP A 89 9.54 8.47 0.46
CA TRP A 89 10.33 8.26 1.69
C TRP A 89 10.16 6.88 2.32
N LEU A 90 9.18 6.09 1.84
CA LEU A 90 8.86 4.79 2.44
C LEU A 90 9.68 3.64 1.85
N MET A 91 10.47 3.89 0.81
CA MET A 91 11.24 2.84 0.16
C MET A 91 12.34 2.30 1.08
N THR A 92 12.24 1.02 1.38
CA THR A 92 13.21 0.26 2.15
C THR A 92 13.65 -0.96 1.36
N THR A 93 14.94 -1.21 1.27
CA THR A 93 15.47 -2.44 0.69
C THR A 93 15.87 -3.40 1.81
N ILE A 94 15.35 -4.61 1.77
CA ILE A 94 15.67 -5.66 2.74
C ILE A 94 16.39 -6.78 1.99
N SER A 95 17.61 -7.07 2.42
CA SER A 95 18.41 -8.15 1.81
C SER A 95 19.01 -9.04 2.89
N VAL A 96 19.00 -10.35 2.65
CA VAL A 96 19.60 -11.36 3.51
C VAL A 96 20.42 -12.31 2.65
N ASP A 97 21.70 -12.47 2.98
CA ASP A 97 22.64 -13.31 2.22
C ASP A 97 22.70 -12.97 0.72
N GLY A 98 22.56 -11.70 0.38
CA GLY A 98 22.56 -11.23 -1.02
C GLY A 98 21.24 -11.42 -1.77
N GLU A 99 20.22 -12.02 -1.16
CA GLU A 99 18.88 -12.09 -1.71
C GLU A 99 18.02 -10.90 -1.21
N THR A 100 17.42 -10.18 -2.14
CA THR A 100 16.55 -9.05 -1.83
C THR A 100 15.09 -9.51 -1.79
N LEU A 101 14.38 -9.08 -0.75
CA LEU A 101 12.94 -9.32 -0.60
C LEU A 101 12.16 -8.58 -1.68
N ASP A 102 11.26 -9.32 -2.34
CA ASP A 102 10.31 -8.82 -3.32
C ASP A 102 9.06 -9.71 -3.29
N LEU A 103 7.97 -9.23 -2.73
CA LEU A 103 6.73 -10.02 -2.60
C LEU A 103 6.09 -10.40 -3.94
N GLY A 104 6.50 -9.80 -5.05
CA GLY A 104 6.11 -10.25 -6.39
C GLY A 104 6.86 -11.49 -6.87
N GLN A 105 7.99 -11.83 -6.25
CA GLN A 105 8.89 -12.92 -6.69
C GLN A 105 9.37 -13.83 -5.56
N SER A 106 9.46 -13.32 -4.34
CA SER A 106 9.95 -14.07 -3.16
C SER A 106 8.92 -15.07 -2.67
N GLN A 107 9.40 -16.22 -2.15
CA GLN A 107 8.52 -17.18 -1.49
C GLN A 107 8.18 -16.69 -0.08
N PHE A 108 6.89 -16.58 0.22
CA PHE A 108 6.41 -16.18 1.55
C PHE A 108 5.14 -16.92 1.95
N SER A 109 4.85 -16.93 3.24
CA SER A 109 3.64 -17.51 3.84
C SER A 109 3.13 -16.64 5.00
N ASP A 110 1.98 -17.01 5.55
CA ASP A 110 1.37 -16.38 6.72
C ASP A 110 1.20 -14.86 6.57
N PHE A 111 0.92 -14.39 5.36
CA PHE A 111 0.74 -12.97 5.11
C PHE A 111 -0.55 -12.47 5.76
N THR A 112 -0.42 -11.42 6.56
CA THR A 112 -1.53 -10.66 7.12
C THR A 112 -1.22 -9.16 7.04
N ARG A 113 -2.25 -8.37 6.76
CA ARG A 113 -2.21 -6.91 6.84
C ARG A 113 -3.44 -6.42 7.59
N GLU A 114 -3.24 -5.59 8.58
CA GLU A 114 -4.28 -5.10 9.50
C GLU A 114 -4.18 -3.58 9.62
N LEU A 115 -5.26 -2.89 9.28
CA LEU A 115 -5.46 -1.49 9.58
C LEU A 115 -6.36 -1.39 10.83
N ASP A 116 -5.81 -0.93 11.93
CA ASP A 116 -6.54 -0.68 13.16
C ASP A 116 -7.01 0.79 13.19
N LEU A 117 -8.33 0.98 13.04
CA LEU A 117 -8.94 2.31 12.98
C LEU A 117 -8.97 3.02 14.33
N ARG A 118 -8.87 2.30 15.44
CA ARG A 118 -8.80 2.90 16.78
C ARG A 118 -7.39 3.40 17.10
N ALA A 119 -6.41 2.58 16.78
CA ALA A 119 -5.01 2.91 17.03
C ALA A 119 -4.40 3.82 15.94
N GLY A 120 -5.04 3.91 14.77
CA GLY A 120 -4.49 4.61 13.61
C GLY A 120 -3.21 3.94 13.10
N THR A 121 -3.15 2.60 13.15
CA THR A 121 -1.94 1.85 12.80
C THR A 121 -2.21 0.85 11.68
N LEU A 122 -1.21 0.69 10.82
CA LEU A 122 -1.17 -0.34 9.79
C LEU A 122 -0.05 -1.32 10.11
N THR A 123 -0.41 -2.57 10.37
CA THR A 123 0.54 -3.65 10.63
C THR A 123 0.49 -4.67 9.50
N ARG A 124 1.65 -5.06 8.99
CA ARG A 124 1.81 -6.13 8.02
C ARG A 124 2.81 -7.16 8.53
N ARG A 125 2.47 -8.44 8.42
CA ARG A 125 3.31 -9.56 8.90
C ARG A 125 3.32 -10.67 7.86
N PHE A 126 4.46 -11.34 7.70
CA PHE A 126 4.60 -12.54 6.89
C PHE A 126 5.89 -13.28 7.25
N LEU A 127 6.00 -14.51 6.76
CA LEU A 127 7.20 -15.34 6.85
C LEU A 127 7.84 -15.41 5.46
N TRP A 128 9.01 -14.81 5.29
CA TRP A 128 9.80 -14.92 4.07
C TRP A 128 10.69 -16.14 4.12
N THR A 129 10.67 -16.97 3.06
CA THR A 129 11.59 -18.09 2.89
C THR A 129 12.58 -17.74 1.78
N THR A 130 13.87 -17.61 2.13
CA THR A 130 14.94 -17.33 1.16
C THR A 130 15.22 -18.54 0.26
N LYS A 131 15.89 -18.33 -0.87
CA LYS A 131 16.36 -19.42 -1.76
C LYS A 131 17.27 -20.39 -1.05
N SER A 132 17.99 -19.96 -0.01
CA SER A 132 18.82 -20.82 0.85
C SER A 132 18.02 -21.58 1.91
N GLY A 133 16.70 -21.41 1.97
CA GLY A 133 15.81 -22.08 2.92
C GLY A 133 15.71 -21.41 4.29
N LYS A 134 16.33 -20.24 4.50
CA LYS A 134 16.18 -19.48 5.74
C LYS A 134 14.77 -18.91 5.83
N GLN A 135 14.17 -19.00 7.02
CA GLN A 135 12.86 -18.44 7.30
C GLN A 135 13.01 -17.19 8.17
N ILE A 136 12.45 -16.09 7.70
CA ILE A 136 12.56 -14.77 8.34
C ILE A 136 11.15 -14.23 8.55
N ARG A 137 10.75 -14.03 9.81
CA ARG A 137 9.50 -13.37 10.14
C ARG A 137 9.69 -11.88 10.10
N LEU A 138 8.90 -11.22 9.26
CA LEU A 138 8.93 -9.77 9.10
C LEU A 138 7.65 -9.16 9.67
N THR A 139 7.80 -8.01 10.29
CA THR A 139 6.70 -7.16 10.75
C THR A 139 7.00 -5.72 10.39
N PHE A 140 6.08 -5.10 9.66
CA PHE A 140 6.09 -3.68 9.34
C PHE A 140 4.97 -3.01 10.13
N LEU A 141 5.27 -1.88 10.72
CA LEU A 141 4.31 -1.05 11.45
C LEU A 141 4.41 0.38 10.95
N ARG A 142 3.27 0.95 10.59
CA ARG A 142 3.10 2.39 10.30
C ARG A 142 2.08 2.99 11.26
N PHE A 143 2.29 4.24 11.65
CA PHE A 143 1.42 5.02 12.53
C PHE A 143 1.44 6.51 12.16
#